data_42ea8242f6acfb64f5e16b5f2ec7b313
#
_entry.id   42ea8242f6acfb64f5e16b5f2ec7b313
#
_cell.length_a   1.000
_cell.length_b   1.000
_cell.length_c   1.000
_cell.angle_alpha   90.00
_cell.angle_beta   90.00
_cell.angle_gamma   90.00
#
_symmetry.space_group_name_H-M   'P 1'
#
loop_
_entity.id
_entity.type
_entity.pdbx_description
1 polymer ?
#
loop_
_entity_poly.entity_id
_entity_poly.type
_entity_poly.pdbx_seq_one_letter_code
_entity_poly.pdbx_strand_id
1 'polypeptide(L)'
;MGRTLLLLSRPGCGLCREMHTVVERLRGEFSLELVERSIADDPALLERYAHEIPVLLLGETELARHRVAESDLRARLRALGVSEV
;
A
#
# COMPACT_ATOMS: atom_id res chain seq x y z
N MET A 1 -18.51 -3.53 -3.81
CA MET A 1 -17.96 -2.19 -3.51
C MET A 1 -16.46 -2.24 -3.45
N GLY A 2 -15.79 -1.25 -4.02
CA GLY A 2 -14.35 -1.13 -3.96
C GLY A 2 -13.88 -0.75 -2.57
N ARG A 3 -12.64 -1.12 -2.27
CA ARG A 3 -11.97 -0.74 -1.02
C ARG A 3 -10.75 0.09 -1.37
N THR A 4 -10.29 0.91 -0.45
CA THR A 4 -9.19 1.84 -0.70
C THR A 4 -7.93 1.37 0.03
N LEU A 5 -6.85 1.25 -0.73
CA LEU A 5 -5.51 1.05 -0.17
C LEU A 5 -4.85 2.41 -0.03
N LEU A 6 -4.18 2.62 1.10
CA LEU A 6 -3.38 3.80 1.33
C LEU A 6 -1.91 3.41 1.32
N LEU A 7 -1.15 4.00 0.41
CA LEU A 7 0.29 3.80 0.33
C LEU A 7 0.99 5.04 0.88
N LEU A 8 1.69 4.84 1.99
CA LEU A 8 2.50 5.90 2.59
C LEU A 8 3.89 5.88 1.97
N SER A 9 4.32 7.01 1.44
CA SER A 9 5.56 7.13 0.69
C SER A 9 6.21 8.49 0.90
N ARG A 10 7.27 8.76 0.16
CA ARG A 10 7.84 10.10 0.05
C ARG A 10 8.58 10.24 -1.29
N PRO A 11 8.83 11.48 -1.76
CA PRO A 11 9.58 11.71 -2.99
C PRO A 11 10.96 11.06 -2.94
N GLY A 12 11.39 10.51 -4.06
CA GLY A 12 12.72 9.92 -4.19
C GLY A 12 12.88 8.53 -3.57
N CYS A 13 11.79 7.90 -3.18
CA CYS A 13 11.83 6.57 -2.56
C CYS A 13 11.66 5.47 -3.62
N GLY A 14 12.74 4.75 -3.91
CA GLY A 14 12.72 3.67 -4.90
C GLY A 14 11.83 2.50 -4.50
N LEU A 15 11.88 2.10 -3.23
CA LEU A 15 11.04 1.02 -2.70
C LEU A 15 9.55 1.39 -2.75
N CYS A 16 9.23 2.68 -2.56
CA CYS A 16 7.85 3.16 -2.67
C CYS A 16 7.33 3.00 -4.10
N ARG A 17 8.16 3.29 -5.09
CA ARG A 17 7.79 3.10 -6.49
C ARG A 17 7.60 1.63 -6.82
N GLU A 18 8.45 0.75 -6.28
CA GLU A 18 8.32 -0.69 -6.48
C GLU A 18 6.99 -1.20 -5.91
N MET A 19 6.66 -0.79 -4.69
CA MET A 19 5.39 -1.20 -4.08
C MET A 19 4.18 -0.64 -4.84
N HIS A 20 4.27 0.61 -5.29
CA HIS A 20 3.23 1.21 -6.12
C HIS A 20 2.97 0.35 -7.38
N THR A 21 4.04 -0.10 -8.03
CA THR A 21 3.92 -0.95 -9.22
C THR A 21 3.21 -2.27 -8.92
N VAL A 22 3.56 -2.91 -7.81
CA VAL A 22 2.91 -4.16 -7.39
C VAL A 22 1.41 -3.94 -7.14
N VAL A 23 1.07 -2.88 -6.43
CA VAL A 23 -0.34 -2.55 -6.14
C VAL A 23 -1.11 -2.25 -7.43
N GLU A 24 -0.51 -1.49 -8.34
CA GLU A 24 -1.18 -1.16 -9.62
C GLU A 24 -1.50 -2.41 -10.42
N ARG A 25 -0.63 -3.42 -10.42
CA ARG A 25 -0.92 -4.69 -11.08
C ARG A 25 -2.11 -5.39 -10.44
N LEU A 26 -2.16 -5.40 -9.11
CA LEU A 26 -3.24 -6.08 -8.39
C LEU A 26 -4.58 -5.36 -8.50
N ARG A 27 -4.59 -4.07 -8.77
CA ARG A 27 -5.84 -3.33 -9.00
C ARG A 27 -6.63 -3.87 -10.17
N GLY A 28 -5.98 -4.53 -11.12
CA GLY A 28 -6.68 -5.19 -12.22
C GLY A 28 -7.38 -6.48 -11.81
N GLU A 29 -7.00 -7.05 -10.69
CA GLU A 29 -7.55 -8.31 -10.18
C GLU A 29 -8.56 -8.12 -9.06
N PHE A 30 -8.51 -6.99 -8.35
CA PHE A 30 -9.37 -6.72 -7.19
C PHE A 30 -10.08 -5.38 -7.36
N SER A 31 -11.24 -5.26 -6.71
CA SER A 31 -11.97 -3.98 -6.68
C SER A 31 -11.32 -3.06 -5.65
N LEU A 32 -10.25 -2.39 -6.06
CA LEU A 32 -9.44 -1.53 -5.20
C LEU A 32 -9.23 -0.15 -5.79
N GLU A 33 -9.22 0.84 -4.93
CA GLU A 33 -8.69 2.15 -5.23
C GLU A 33 -7.37 2.30 -4.51
N LEU A 34 -6.46 3.08 -5.05
CA LEU A 34 -5.19 3.38 -4.44
C LEU A 34 -5.06 4.88 -4.21
N VAL A 35 -4.79 5.24 -2.97
CA VAL A 35 -4.42 6.60 -2.60
C VAL A 35 -2.97 6.55 -2.12
N GLU A 36 -2.13 7.37 -2.71
CA GLU A 36 -0.76 7.52 -2.25
C GLU A 36 -0.63 8.83 -1.50
N ARG A 37 0.00 8.79 -0.33
CA ARG A 37 0.19 9.96 0.50
C ARG A 37 1.64 10.09 0.92
N SER A 38 2.22 11.26 0.69
CA SER A 38 3.57 11.55 1.16
C SER A 38 3.56 11.80 2.66
N ILE A 39 4.51 11.19 3.37
CA ILE A 39 4.69 11.47 4.80
C ILE A 39 5.53 12.73 5.03
N ALA A 40 6.18 13.23 3.99
CA ALA A 40 7.11 14.35 4.10
C ALA A 40 6.43 15.64 4.60
N ASP A 41 5.15 15.82 4.26
CA ASP A 41 4.40 17.03 4.60
C ASP A 41 3.52 16.88 5.84
N ASP A 42 3.62 15.75 6.52
CA ASP A 42 2.80 15.48 7.71
C ASP A 42 3.71 15.08 8.86
N PRO A 43 3.93 15.98 9.85
CA PRO A 43 4.85 15.70 10.96
C PRO A 43 4.51 14.44 11.76
N ALA A 44 3.22 14.14 11.94
CA ALA A 44 2.80 12.96 12.70
C ALA A 44 3.13 11.67 11.93
N LEU A 45 2.88 11.66 10.61
CA LEU A 45 3.23 10.52 9.77
C LEU A 45 4.74 10.36 9.64
N LEU A 46 5.45 11.48 9.50
CA LEU A 46 6.90 11.45 9.41
C LEU A 46 7.52 10.85 10.67
N GLU A 47 7.05 11.27 11.84
CA GLU A 47 7.54 10.72 13.10
C GLU A 47 7.30 9.22 13.20
N ARG A 48 6.10 8.77 12.80
CA ARG A 48 5.70 7.37 12.94
C ARG A 48 6.31 6.45 11.89
N TYR A 49 6.46 6.92 10.64
CA TYR A 49 6.77 6.06 9.52
C TYR A 49 8.06 6.39 8.76
N ALA A 50 8.87 7.34 9.24
CA ALA A 50 10.06 7.81 8.50
C ALA A 50 10.98 6.67 8.04
N HIS A 51 11.16 5.65 8.86
CA HIS A 51 12.03 4.52 8.57
C HIS A 51 11.27 3.27 8.13
N GLU A 52 9.95 3.39 7.97
CA GLU A 52 9.08 2.24 7.69
C GLU A 52 8.52 2.23 6.27
N ILE A 53 8.59 3.36 5.58
CA ILE A 53 8.02 3.47 4.23
C ILE A 53 8.77 2.60 3.22
N PRO A 54 8.06 2.11 2.18
CA PRO A 54 6.62 2.26 1.98
C PRO A 54 5.82 1.42 2.96
N VAL A 55 4.65 1.94 3.35
CA VAL A 55 3.70 1.20 4.19
C VAL A 55 2.36 1.17 3.45
N LEU A 56 1.79 -0.01 3.33
CA LEU A 56 0.51 -0.22 2.65
C LEU A 56 -0.55 -0.58 3.67
N LEU A 57 -1.60 0.21 3.71
CA LEU A 57 -2.68 0.06 4.67
C LEU A 57 -4.02 -0.20 3.97
N LEU A 58 -4.82 -1.07 4.56
CA LEU A 58 -6.22 -1.23 4.21
C LEU A 58 -7.02 -0.90 5.48
N GLY A 59 -7.59 0.32 5.51
CA GLY A 59 -8.14 0.85 6.76
C GLY A 59 -7.03 0.97 7.79
N GLU A 60 -7.20 0.34 8.94
CA GLU A 60 -6.20 0.32 10.00
C GLU A 60 -5.26 -0.89 9.92
N THR A 61 -5.50 -1.78 8.96
CA THR A 61 -4.70 -3.00 8.81
C THR A 61 -3.48 -2.74 7.95
N GLU A 62 -2.30 -2.97 8.49
CA GLU A 62 -1.07 -2.90 7.72
C GLU A 62 -0.91 -4.18 6.91
N LEU A 63 -0.82 -4.04 5.58
CA LEU A 63 -0.66 -5.17 4.67
C LEU A 63 0.79 -5.46 4.35
N ALA A 64 1.63 -4.43 4.29
CA ALA A 64 3.03 -4.57 3.91
C ALA A 64 3.82 -3.34 4.32
N ARG A 65 5.13 -3.51 4.50
CA ARG A 65 6.07 -2.41 4.67
C ARG A 65 7.38 -2.77 3.99
N HIS A 66 8.10 -1.78 3.52
CA HIS A 66 9.36 -1.86 2.79
C HIS A 66 9.22 -2.57 1.44
N ARG A 67 8.93 -3.87 1.44
CA ARG A 67 8.77 -4.68 0.23
C ARG A 67 7.64 -5.68 0.40
N VAL A 68 7.04 -6.07 -0.72
CA VAL A 68 6.06 -7.14 -0.73
C VAL A 68 6.10 -7.83 -2.09
N ALA A 69 6.06 -9.16 -2.07
CA ALA A 69 5.91 -9.92 -3.30
C ALA A 69 4.45 -9.85 -3.75
N GLU A 70 4.23 -9.76 -5.05
CA GLU A 70 2.87 -9.67 -5.61
C GLU A 70 1.99 -10.84 -5.15
N SER A 71 2.55 -12.07 -5.13
CA SER A 71 1.81 -13.26 -4.71
C SER A 71 1.41 -13.19 -3.23
N ASP A 72 2.27 -12.65 -2.38
CA ASP A 72 1.98 -12.52 -0.94
C ASP A 72 0.89 -11.49 -0.72
N LEU A 73 0.94 -10.37 -1.42
CA LEU A 73 -0.09 -9.34 -1.30
C LEU A 73 -1.44 -9.85 -1.82
N ARG A 74 -1.43 -10.60 -2.94
CA ARG A 74 -2.64 -11.21 -3.47
C ARG A 74 -3.28 -12.14 -2.45
N ALA A 75 -2.48 -12.97 -1.80
CA ALA A 75 -2.97 -13.90 -0.78
C ALA A 75 -3.57 -13.15 0.41
N ARG A 76 -2.95 -12.06 0.85
CA ARG A 76 -3.47 -11.24 1.94
C ARG A 76 -4.80 -10.57 1.60
N LEU A 77 -4.91 -10.05 0.38
CA LEU A 77 -6.16 -9.43 -0.08
C LEU A 77 -7.30 -10.44 -0.13
N ARG A 78 -7.01 -11.66 -0.60
CA ARG A 78 -7.99 -12.75 -0.61
C ARG A 78 -8.40 -13.13 0.81
N ALA A 79 -7.44 -13.26 1.71
CA ALA A 79 -7.70 -13.62 3.11
C ALA A 79 -8.56 -12.57 3.82
N LEU A 80 -8.46 -11.30 3.43
CA LEU A 80 -9.25 -10.21 3.98
C LEU A 80 -10.62 -10.06 3.32
N GLY A 81 -10.92 -10.91 2.33
CA GLY A 81 -12.20 -10.88 1.66
C GLY A 81 -12.40 -9.74 0.69
N VAL A 82 -11.29 -9.18 0.16
CA VAL A 82 -11.38 -8.13 -0.86
C VAL A 82 -11.94 -8.74 -2.14
N SER A 83 -12.94 -8.09 -2.73
CA SER A 83 -13.61 -8.61 -3.91
C SER A 83 -12.68 -8.65 -5.12
N GLU A 84 -12.63 -9.79 -5.79
CA GLU A 84 -11.92 -9.93 -7.07
C GLU A 84 -12.83 -9.50 -8.21
N VAL A 85 -12.22 -8.94 -9.24
CA VAL A 85 -12.93 -8.52 -10.44
C VAL A 85 -13.27 -9.72 -11.30
#